data_2212003af1fa54d3ceaad3558bd8dc7f
#
_entry.id   2212003af1fa54d3ceaad3558bd8dc7f
#
_cell.length_a   1.000
_cell.length_b   1.000
_cell.length_c   1.000
_cell.angle_alpha   90.00
_cell.angle_beta   90.00
_cell.angle_gamma   90.00
#
_symmetry.space_group_name_H-M   'P 1'
#
loop_
_entity.id
_entity.type
_entity.pdbx_description
1 polymer ?
#
loop_
_entity_poly.entity_id
_entity_poly.type
_entity_poly.pdbx_seq_one_letter_code
_entity_poly.pdbx_strand_id
1 'polypeptide(L)'
;MSAVLQPQARLEPLTEALLDAVLRVEHNAYSHPWTRGNFVDSMQVGYQLQALMGEDMLLGYFVAMEGVDEVHLLNITVASEFQGQGWARVMLDALTLWSRGRGAQWLWLEVRVSNVRAMRVYEAYGFRRVGERKNYYPDQPNRREDAVVMSLKL
;
A
#
# COMPACT_ATOMS: atom_id res chain seq x y z
N MET A 1 -11.63 -32.40 8.63
CA MET A 1 -10.98 -31.11 8.28
C MET A 1 -12.00 -30.23 7.58
N SER A 2 -12.44 -29.19 8.26
CA SER A 2 -13.25 -28.20 7.59
C SER A 2 -12.36 -27.38 6.66
N ALA A 3 -12.63 -27.43 5.38
CA ALA A 3 -12.07 -26.48 4.46
C ALA A 3 -12.56 -25.11 4.87
N VAL A 4 -11.66 -24.26 5.39
CA VAL A 4 -11.98 -22.85 5.54
C VAL A 4 -12.09 -22.32 4.11
N LEU A 5 -13.30 -22.09 3.66
CA LEU A 5 -13.53 -21.38 2.42
C LEU A 5 -13.00 -19.96 2.63
N GLN A 6 -11.79 -19.72 2.16
CA GLN A 6 -11.31 -18.34 2.09
C GLN A 6 -12.22 -17.59 1.12
N PRO A 7 -12.77 -16.42 1.53
CA PRO A 7 -13.58 -15.64 0.61
C PRO A 7 -12.75 -15.34 -0.63
N GLN A 8 -13.36 -15.51 -1.80
CA GLN A 8 -12.70 -15.14 -3.04
C GLN A 8 -12.42 -13.65 -3.02
N ALA A 9 -11.15 -13.29 -2.88
CA ALA A 9 -10.75 -11.91 -2.92
C ALA A 9 -10.65 -11.45 -4.37
N ARG A 10 -11.09 -10.22 -4.61
CA ARG A 10 -11.01 -9.57 -5.92
C ARG A 10 -10.48 -8.16 -5.76
N LEU A 11 -9.72 -7.70 -6.75
CA LEU A 11 -9.35 -6.30 -6.84
C LEU A 11 -10.36 -5.57 -7.71
N GLU A 12 -10.77 -4.40 -7.25
CA GLU A 12 -11.63 -3.51 -8.01
C GLU A 12 -11.16 -2.07 -7.83
N PRO A 13 -11.50 -1.16 -8.75
CA PRO A 13 -11.11 0.24 -8.61
C PRO A 13 -11.60 0.82 -7.27
N LEU A 14 -10.70 1.52 -6.58
CA LEU A 14 -11.05 2.24 -5.36
C LEU A 14 -11.74 3.54 -5.79
N THR A 15 -13.04 3.60 -5.56
CA THR A 15 -13.88 4.74 -5.94
C THR A 15 -14.32 5.53 -4.72
N GLU A 16 -14.91 6.70 -4.92
CA GLU A 16 -15.43 7.51 -3.83
C GLU A 16 -16.46 6.76 -2.96
N ALA A 17 -17.22 5.82 -3.55
CA ALA A 17 -18.18 5.00 -2.81
C ALA A 17 -17.51 4.14 -1.72
N LEU A 18 -16.22 3.81 -1.88
CA LEU A 18 -15.46 3.02 -0.91
C LEU A 18 -14.70 3.87 0.11
N LEU A 19 -14.65 5.19 -0.06
CA LEU A 19 -13.78 6.04 0.76
C LEU A 19 -14.12 6.02 2.24
N ASP A 20 -15.37 5.92 2.63
CA ASP A 20 -15.73 5.86 4.05
C ASP A 20 -15.12 4.61 4.70
N ALA A 21 -15.21 3.46 4.03
CA ALA A 21 -14.59 2.22 4.51
C ALA A 21 -13.06 2.31 4.52
N VAL A 22 -12.48 2.85 3.46
CA VAL A 22 -11.03 3.05 3.33
C VAL A 22 -10.51 3.95 4.45
N LEU A 23 -11.18 5.07 4.73
CA LEU A 23 -10.76 6.00 5.78
C LEU A 23 -10.85 5.38 7.17
N ARG A 24 -11.83 4.52 7.43
CA ARG A 24 -11.88 3.78 8.71
C ARG A 24 -10.67 2.87 8.86
N VAL A 25 -10.30 2.14 7.82
CA VAL A 25 -9.12 1.27 7.82
C VAL A 25 -7.85 2.10 8.00
N GLU A 26 -7.73 3.20 7.26
CA GLU A 26 -6.57 4.09 7.29
C GLU A 26 -6.35 4.67 8.69
N HIS A 27 -7.41 5.19 9.32
CA HIS A 27 -7.35 5.76 10.66
C HIS A 27 -6.99 4.72 11.73
N ASN A 28 -7.45 3.48 11.57
CA ASN A 28 -7.11 2.41 12.50
C ASN A 28 -5.67 1.90 12.33
N ALA A 29 -5.12 2.02 11.12
CA ALA A 29 -3.80 1.47 10.81
C ALA A 29 -2.66 2.42 11.14
N TYR A 30 -2.87 3.73 11.09
CA TYR A 30 -1.78 4.72 11.15
C TYR A 30 -2.07 5.85 12.13
N SER A 31 -1.00 6.32 12.79
CA SER A 31 -1.05 7.50 13.66
C SER A 31 -1.15 8.79 12.85
N HIS A 32 -0.67 8.78 11.60
CA HIS A 32 -0.72 9.91 10.68
C HIS A 32 -1.40 9.45 9.38
N PRO A 33 -2.74 9.21 9.42
CA PRO A 33 -3.44 8.63 8.28
C PRO A 33 -3.55 9.62 7.12
N TRP A 34 -3.68 9.08 5.91
CA TRP A 34 -4.10 9.88 4.77
C TRP A 34 -5.50 10.44 5.01
N THR A 35 -5.74 11.62 4.50
CA THR A 35 -7.05 12.27 4.54
C THR A 35 -7.89 11.86 3.33
N ARG A 36 -9.19 12.13 3.39
CA ARG A 36 -10.08 11.99 2.22
C ARG A 36 -9.52 12.77 1.03
N GLY A 37 -9.04 13.99 1.26
CA GLY A 37 -8.43 14.82 0.21
C GLY A 37 -7.25 14.16 -0.46
N ASN A 38 -6.39 13.48 0.29
CA ASN A 38 -5.25 12.75 -0.28
C ASN A 38 -5.71 11.66 -1.26
N PHE A 39 -6.74 10.90 -0.91
CA PHE A 39 -7.28 9.88 -1.81
C PHE A 39 -7.97 10.50 -3.02
N VAL A 40 -8.78 11.52 -2.83
CA VAL A 40 -9.48 12.19 -3.93
C VAL A 40 -8.48 12.83 -4.90
N ASP A 41 -7.46 13.51 -4.39
CA ASP A 41 -6.40 14.09 -5.23
C ASP A 41 -5.68 13.01 -6.05
N SER A 42 -5.40 11.86 -5.45
CA SER A 42 -4.79 10.73 -6.14
C SER A 42 -5.67 10.20 -7.28
N MET A 43 -6.98 10.14 -7.05
CA MET A 43 -7.94 9.76 -8.10
C MET A 43 -7.94 10.77 -9.24
N GLN A 44 -7.94 12.06 -8.93
CA GLN A 44 -8.03 13.13 -9.92
C GLN A 44 -6.79 13.22 -10.80
N VAL A 45 -5.61 12.95 -10.26
CA VAL A 45 -4.37 12.96 -11.06
C VAL A 45 -4.14 11.65 -11.80
N GLY A 46 -5.01 10.66 -11.62
CA GLY A 46 -4.97 9.41 -12.39
C GLY A 46 -4.02 8.35 -11.85
N TYR A 47 -3.73 8.37 -10.56
CA TYR A 47 -2.96 7.29 -9.94
C TYR A 47 -3.72 5.98 -9.95
N GLN A 48 -3.01 4.86 -9.79
CA GLN A 48 -3.60 3.54 -9.71
C GLN A 48 -4.06 3.28 -8.28
N LEU A 49 -5.38 3.31 -8.06
CA LEU A 49 -5.99 3.02 -6.78
C LEU A 49 -6.83 1.76 -6.90
N GLN A 50 -6.52 0.75 -6.09
CA GLN A 50 -7.23 -0.53 -6.08
C GLN A 50 -7.65 -0.90 -4.67
N ALA A 51 -8.87 -1.42 -4.56
CA ALA A 51 -9.38 -2.00 -3.33
C ALA A 51 -9.41 -3.52 -3.45
N LEU A 52 -8.95 -4.20 -2.42
CA LEU A 52 -9.04 -5.65 -2.31
C LEU A 52 -10.29 -5.98 -1.50
N MET A 53 -11.25 -6.61 -2.14
CA MET A 53 -12.54 -6.95 -1.53
C MET A 53 -12.67 -8.46 -1.37
N GLY A 54 -13.19 -8.89 -0.24
CA GLY A 54 -13.63 -10.26 0.00
C GLY A 54 -15.12 -10.22 0.27
N GLU A 55 -15.95 -10.73 -0.66
CA GLU A 55 -17.40 -10.53 -0.64
C GLU A 55 -17.71 -9.03 -0.59
N ASP A 56 -18.37 -8.54 0.44
CA ASP A 56 -18.69 -7.11 0.61
C ASP A 56 -17.74 -6.41 1.58
N MET A 57 -16.67 -7.08 2.01
CA MET A 57 -15.73 -6.56 3.01
C MET A 57 -14.47 -6.03 2.36
N LEU A 58 -14.04 -4.85 2.80
CA LEU A 58 -12.75 -4.27 2.40
C LEU A 58 -11.63 -4.95 3.20
N LEU A 59 -10.77 -5.70 2.50
CA LEU A 59 -9.62 -6.37 3.10
C LEU A 59 -8.38 -5.46 3.14
N GLY A 60 -8.24 -4.62 2.14
CA GLY A 60 -7.11 -3.71 2.01
C GLY A 60 -7.19 -2.89 0.73
N TYR A 61 -6.17 -2.09 0.49
CA TYR A 61 -6.10 -1.23 -0.70
C TYR A 61 -4.67 -0.80 -0.95
N PHE A 62 -4.42 -0.32 -2.17
CA PHE A 62 -3.16 0.36 -2.45
C PHE A 62 -3.35 1.53 -3.41
N VAL A 63 -2.39 2.44 -3.36
CA VAL A 63 -2.28 3.61 -4.25
C VAL A 63 -0.87 3.61 -4.83
N ALA A 64 -0.76 3.67 -6.15
CA ALA A 64 0.52 3.67 -6.84
C ALA A 64 0.55 4.73 -7.93
N MET A 65 1.71 5.32 -8.14
CA MET A 65 1.96 6.36 -9.14
C MET A 65 2.90 5.83 -10.20
N GLU A 66 2.48 5.88 -11.46
CA GLU A 66 3.33 5.51 -12.58
C GLU A 66 4.27 6.65 -12.94
N GLY A 67 5.57 6.34 -13.05
CA GLY A 67 6.59 7.23 -13.57
C GLY A 67 7.24 6.65 -14.83
N VAL A 68 8.35 7.23 -15.26
CA VAL A 68 9.10 6.74 -16.40
C VAL A 68 9.90 5.51 -15.95
N ASP A 69 9.62 4.35 -16.54
CA ASP A 69 10.25 3.07 -16.25
C ASP A 69 10.13 2.61 -14.80
N GLU A 70 9.28 3.25 -14.01
CA GLU A 70 9.11 2.93 -12.58
C GLU A 70 7.68 3.14 -12.11
N VAL A 71 7.34 2.45 -11.02
CA VAL A 71 6.10 2.66 -10.27
C VAL A 71 6.45 2.94 -8.83
N HIS A 72 5.87 4.00 -8.27
CA HIS A 72 6.02 4.39 -6.87
C HIS A 72 4.78 3.96 -6.09
N LEU A 73 4.96 3.03 -5.17
CA LEU A 73 3.89 2.62 -4.26
C LEU A 73 3.77 3.66 -3.14
N LEU A 74 2.64 4.37 -3.12
CA LEU A 74 2.41 5.48 -2.19
C LEU A 74 1.72 5.04 -0.90
N ASN A 75 0.87 4.03 -0.97
CA ASN A 75 0.13 3.51 0.17
C ASN A 75 -0.26 2.06 -0.11
N ILE A 76 -0.02 1.18 0.84
CA ILE A 76 -0.54 -0.18 0.83
C ILE A 76 -0.94 -0.53 2.25
N THR A 77 -2.18 -0.95 2.42
CA THR A 77 -2.75 -1.17 3.75
C THR A 77 -3.64 -2.39 3.75
N VAL A 78 -3.47 -3.26 4.72
CA VAL A 78 -4.38 -4.36 5.03
C VAL A 78 -5.14 -3.97 6.29
N ALA A 79 -6.47 -4.12 6.26
CA ALA A 79 -7.31 -3.86 7.43
C ALA A 79 -6.82 -4.71 8.62
N SER A 80 -6.82 -4.12 9.82
CA SER A 80 -6.20 -4.72 11.01
C SER A 80 -6.72 -6.13 11.31
N GLU A 81 -8.01 -6.37 11.13
CA GLU A 81 -8.64 -7.68 11.36
C GLU A 81 -8.21 -8.76 10.35
N PHE A 82 -7.61 -8.36 9.23
CA PHE A 82 -7.21 -9.28 8.15
C PHE A 82 -5.69 -9.38 7.97
N GLN A 83 -4.92 -8.76 8.86
CA GLN A 83 -3.45 -8.83 8.82
C GLN A 83 -2.95 -10.25 9.19
N GLY A 84 -1.76 -10.58 8.70
CA GLY A 84 -1.15 -11.88 8.97
C GLY A 84 -1.72 -13.04 8.15
N GLN A 85 -2.51 -12.76 7.11
CA GLN A 85 -3.16 -13.77 6.26
C GLN A 85 -2.62 -13.81 4.83
N GLY A 86 -1.61 -12.99 4.52
CA GLY A 86 -1.00 -12.95 3.19
C GLY A 86 -1.63 -11.97 2.21
N TRP A 87 -2.54 -11.10 2.64
CA TRP A 87 -3.22 -10.16 1.74
C TRP A 87 -2.31 -9.07 1.18
N ALA A 88 -1.31 -8.63 1.96
CA ALA A 88 -0.31 -7.69 1.45
C ALA A 88 0.43 -8.28 0.24
N ARG A 89 0.80 -9.56 0.32
CA ARG A 89 1.46 -10.26 -0.78
C ARG A 89 0.56 -10.35 -2.01
N VAL A 90 -0.72 -10.64 -1.83
CA VAL A 90 -1.70 -10.68 -2.93
C VAL A 90 -1.74 -9.33 -3.65
N MET A 91 -1.78 -8.24 -2.90
CA MET A 91 -1.78 -6.89 -3.47
C MET A 91 -0.45 -6.55 -4.14
N LEU A 92 0.68 -6.92 -3.55
CA LEU A 92 1.99 -6.72 -4.15
C LEU A 92 2.15 -7.53 -5.45
N ASP A 93 1.65 -8.75 -5.51
CA ASP A 93 1.64 -9.56 -6.73
C ASP A 93 0.84 -8.87 -7.85
N ALA A 94 -0.35 -8.36 -7.53
CA ALA A 94 -1.19 -7.66 -8.49
C ALA A 94 -0.52 -6.37 -8.98
N LEU A 95 0.05 -5.59 -8.07
CA LEU A 95 0.77 -4.36 -8.42
C LEU A 95 2.01 -4.64 -9.28
N THR A 96 2.75 -5.68 -8.94
CA THR A 96 3.93 -6.10 -9.70
C THR A 96 3.55 -6.50 -11.13
N LEU A 97 2.49 -7.29 -11.28
CA LEU A 97 1.99 -7.70 -12.58
C LEU A 97 1.53 -6.49 -13.41
N TRP A 98 0.78 -5.59 -12.81
CA TRP A 98 0.33 -4.36 -13.46
C TRP A 98 1.53 -3.50 -13.89
N SER A 99 2.50 -3.33 -13.00
CA SER A 99 3.69 -2.52 -13.27
C SER A 99 4.51 -3.07 -14.43
N ARG A 100 4.71 -4.39 -14.47
CA ARG A 100 5.38 -5.05 -15.60
C ARG A 100 4.62 -4.85 -16.91
N GLY A 101 3.30 -4.95 -16.87
CA GLY A 101 2.45 -4.72 -18.03
C GLY A 101 2.53 -3.29 -18.56
N ARG A 102 2.90 -2.33 -17.71
CA ARG A 102 3.12 -0.93 -18.08
C ARG A 102 4.56 -0.67 -18.56
N GLY A 103 5.42 -1.68 -18.56
CA GLY A 103 6.82 -1.54 -18.98
C GLY A 103 7.73 -1.01 -17.89
N ALA A 104 7.27 -0.95 -16.65
CA ALA A 104 8.12 -0.51 -15.54
C ALA A 104 9.21 -1.53 -15.25
N GLN A 105 10.41 -1.03 -14.92
CA GLN A 105 11.55 -1.85 -14.54
C GLN A 105 11.75 -1.90 -13.03
N TRP A 106 11.20 -0.93 -12.32
CA TRP A 106 11.35 -0.79 -10.87
C TRP A 106 10.04 -0.46 -10.20
N LEU A 107 9.83 -1.09 -9.04
CA LEU A 107 8.81 -0.74 -8.07
C LEU A 107 9.52 -0.25 -6.82
N TRP A 108 9.13 0.90 -6.28
CA TRP A 108 9.79 1.45 -5.10
C TRP A 108 8.81 2.12 -4.15
N LEU A 109 9.23 2.28 -2.91
CA LEU A 109 8.42 2.84 -1.82
C LEU A 109 9.30 3.50 -0.77
N GLU A 110 8.66 4.33 0.06
CA GLU A 110 9.22 4.77 1.34
C GLU A 110 8.44 4.12 2.48
N VAL A 111 9.12 3.84 3.57
CA VAL A 111 8.51 3.30 4.78
C VAL A 111 9.14 3.98 5.99
N ARG A 112 8.32 4.25 7.04
CA ARG A 112 8.83 4.82 8.29
C ARG A 112 9.89 3.91 8.88
N VAL A 113 11.00 4.48 9.35
CA VAL A 113 12.08 3.70 9.96
C VAL A 113 11.57 2.91 11.17
N SER A 114 10.55 3.40 11.86
CA SER A 114 9.92 2.70 13.00
C SER A 114 9.01 1.55 12.58
N ASN A 115 8.59 1.49 11.32
CA ASN A 115 7.66 0.46 10.85
C ASN A 115 8.40 -0.82 10.45
N VAL A 116 8.98 -1.49 11.44
CA VAL A 116 9.79 -2.71 11.24
C VAL A 116 8.97 -3.83 10.62
N ARG A 117 7.70 -3.95 11.00
CA ARG A 117 6.80 -4.98 10.46
C ARG A 117 6.62 -4.85 8.95
N ALA A 118 6.33 -3.64 8.47
CA ALA A 118 6.18 -3.39 7.04
C ALA A 118 7.48 -3.66 6.28
N MET A 119 8.62 -3.21 6.83
CA MET A 119 9.92 -3.47 6.21
C MET A 119 10.19 -4.97 6.05
N ARG A 120 9.83 -5.79 7.04
CA ARG A 120 9.98 -7.25 6.96
C ARG A 120 9.10 -7.85 5.87
N VAL A 121 7.86 -7.36 5.72
CA VAL A 121 6.96 -7.81 4.65
C VAL A 121 7.57 -7.49 3.29
N TYR A 122 8.08 -6.27 3.11
CA TYR A 122 8.68 -5.86 1.85
C TYR A 122 9.97 -6.62 1.54
N GLU A 123 10.84 -6.79 2.53
CA GLU A 123 12.08 -7.56 2.35
C GLU A 123 11.79 -9.02 2.01
N ALA A 124 10.81 -9.64 2.67
CA ALA A 124 10.40 -11.01 2.38
C ALA A 124 9.84 -11.14 0.96
N TYR A 125 9.21 -10.09 0.44
CA TYR A 125 8.70 -10.06 -0.93
C TYR A 125 9.83 -9.92 -1.98
N GLY A 126 10.97 -9.34 -1.60
CA GLY A 126 12.11 -9.15 -2.49
C GLY A 126 12.60 -7.72 -2.60
N PHE A 127 11.98 -6.78 -1.90
CA PHE A 127 12.47 -5.40 -1.87
C PHE A 127 13.81 -5.32 -1.14
N ARG A 128 14.64 -4.39 -1.57
CA ARG A 128 15.93 -4.08 -0.94
C ARG A 128 15.93 -2.64 -0.46
N ARG A 129 16.59 -2.39 0.67
CA ARG A 129 16.84 -1.03 1.15
C ARG A 129 17.88 -0.39 0.25
N VAL A 130 17.57 0.77 -0.31
CA VAL A 130 18.46 1.47 -1.25
C VAL A 130 18.81 2.88 -0.79
N GLY A 131 18.18 3.40 0.25
CA GLY A 131 18.48 4.73 0.75
C GLY A 131 17.61 5.14 1.92
N GLU A 132 17.80 6.38 2.34
CA GLU A 132 17.02 7.01 3.40
C GLU A 132 16.63 8.42 3.00
N ARG A 133 15.49 8.87 3.49
CA ARG A 133 15.08 10.27 3.43
C ARG A 133 14.97 10.81 4.83
N LYS A 134 15.84 11.75 5.18
CA LYS A 134 15.85 12.34 6.51
C LYS A 134 14.64 13.25 6.71
N ASN A 135 14.03 13.17 7.91
CA ASN A 135 12.91 14.03 8.31
C ASN A 135 11.77 14.03 7.29
N TYR A 136 11.45 12.87 6.74
CA TYR A 136 10.48 12.73 5.63
C TYR A 136 9.04 12.75 6.11
N TYR A 137 8.74 12.03 7.20
CA TYR A 137 7.38 11.88 7.72
C TYR A 137 7.10 12.80 8.90
N PRO A 138 5.88 13.34 8.99
CA PRO A 138 5.44 13.98 10.23
C PRO A 138 5.41 12.95 11.36
N ASP A 139 5.79 13.37 12.56
CA ASP A 139 5.75 12.56 13.77
C ASP A 139 5.06 13.38 14.88
N GLN A 140 5.75 13.76 15.93
CA GLN A 140 5.21 14.64 16.97
C GLN A 140 5.46 16.10 16.63
N PRO A 141 4.78 17.07 17.30
CA PRO A 141 5.10 18.47 17.14
C PRO A 141 6.60 18.73 17.29
N ASN A 142 7.20 19.44 16.34
CA ASN A 142 8.63 19.73 16.25
C ASN A 142 9.54 18.50 16.05
N ARG A 143 8.98 17.36 15.62
CA ARG A 143 9.74 16.14 15.40
C ARG A 143 9.26 15.45 14.13
N ARG A 144 10.21 15.01 13.31
CA ARG A 144 9.92 14.27 12.09
C ARG A 144 10.67 12.93 12.12
N GLU A 145 10.16 11.98 11.39
CA GLU A 145 10.72 10.64 11.30
C GLU A 145 11.33 10.41 9.92
N ASP A 146 12.47 9.70 9.89
CA ASP A 146 13.13 9.32 8.64
C ASP A 146 12.33 8.23 7.91
N ALA A 147 12.50 8.18 6.59
CA ALA A 147 12.01 7.11 5.75
C ALA A 147 13.16 6.23 5.28
N VAL A 148 12.92 4.94 5.19
CA VAL A 148 13.75 4.00 4.45
C VAL A 148 13.18 3.89 3.04
N VAL A 149 14.02 4.04 2.03
CA VAL A 149 13.63 3.86 0.63
C VAL A 149 13.95 2.43 0.22
N MET A 150 12.98 1.74 -0.35
CA MET A 150 13.12 0.35 -0.78
C MET A 150 12.72 0.21 -2.24
N SER A 151 13.38 -0.68 -2.95
CA SER A 151 13.08 -0.94 -4.36
C SER A 151 13.07 -2.43 -4.68
N LEU A 152 12.27 -2.77 -5.70
CA LEU A 152 12.17 -4.11 -6.25
C LEU A 152 12.38 -4.02 -7.76
N LYS A 153 13.33 -4.79 -8.27
CA LYS A 153 13.52 -4.91 -9.72
C LYS A 153 12.42 -5.80 -10.29
N LEU A 154 11.74 -5.30 -11.29
CA LEU A 154 10.65 -6.01 -11.96
C LEU A 154 11.08 -6.93 -13.09
#